data_98700d10a86a5e76177ed471de4d2ca1
#
_entry.id   98700d10a86a5e76177ed471de4d2ca1
#
_cell.length_a   1.000
_cell.length_b   1.000
_cell.length_c   1.000
_cell.angle_alpha   90.00
_cell.angle_beta   90.00
_cell.angle_gamma   90.00
#
_symmetry.space_group_name_H-M   'P 1'
#
loop_
_entity.id
_entity.type
_entity.pdbx_description
1 polymer ?
#
loop_
_entity_poly.entity_id
_entity_poly.type
_entity_poly.pdbx_seq_one_letter_code
_entity_poly.pdbx_strand_id
1 'polypeptide(L)'
;MNRILFIITALFLGSASIFAQPRPVEASAKQPSAAPAALAPVSFEAKYEGGMFGYNQKEVGLLKFDDENERLVFFGKDQKEKFHIPYKSVNVIYPQSKSVTSTTGNVVRHIPLPGAGLAGLLKEKRRYLVLHFDDPDVEAARGILNFKLENKVLLDSVLQSLAGKAKLTQRGDAYYRPRKIKNEI
;
A
#
# COMPACT_ATOMS: atom_id res chain seq x y z
N MET A 1 -24.70 9.71 -83.23
CA MET A 1 -23.32 10.11 -83.12
C MET A 1 -23.04 10.50 -81.69
N ASN A 2 -22.69 9.50 -80.87
CA ASN A 2 -22.42 9.75 -79.46
C ASN A 2 -21.04 9.20 -79.13
N ARG A 3 -20.14 10.11 -78.82
CA ARG A 3 -18.80 9.78 -78.35
C ARG A 3 -18.84 9.59 -76.83
N ILE A 4 -18.74 8.34 -76.40
CA ILE A 4 -18.61 7.96 -74.99
C ILE A 4 -17.15 8.14 -74.61
N LEU A 5 -16.91 9.08 -73.74
CA LEU A 5 -15.60 9.33 -73.14
C LEU A 5 -15.42 8.42 -71.93
N PHE A 6 -14.57 7.42 -71.99
CA PHE A 6 -14.17 6.59 -70.86
C PHE A 6 -13.15 7.34 -70.02
N ILE A 7 -13.54 7.75 -68.84
CA ILE A 7 -12.62 8.24 -67.80
C ILE A 7 -12.18 7.05 -66.96
N ILE A 8 -10.96 6.62 -67.12
CA ILE A 8 -10.35 5.60 -66.26
C ILE A 8 -9.81 6.32 -65.04
N THR A 9 -10.54 6.20 -63.94
CA THR A 9 -10.07 6.68 -62.63
C THR A 9 -9.15 5.61 -62.04
N ALA A 10 -7.85 5.81 -62.09
CA ALA A 10 -6.87 4.96 -61.42
C ALA A 10 -6.92 5.23 -59.92
N LEU A 11 -7.45 4.27 -59.15
CA LEU A 11 -7.51 4.28 -57.70
C LEU A 11 -6.14 3.89 -57.15
N PHE A 12 -5.33 4.87 -56.76
CA PHE A 12 -4.10 4.65 -56.02
C PHE A 12 -4.42 4.22 -54.57
N LEU A 13 -4.33 2.94 -54.32
CA LEU A 13 -4.30 2.40 -52.96
C LEU A 13 -2.91 2.64 -52.37
N GLY A 14 -2.75 3.78 -51.71
CA GLY A 14 -1.58 4.04 -50.90
C GLY A 14 -1.58 3.19 -49.65
N SER A 15 -0.79 2.13 -49.60
CA SER A 15 -0.51 1.34 -48.41
C SER A 15 0.30 2.19 -47.44
N ALA A 16 -0.38 2.83 -46.47
CA ALA A 16 0.27 3.46 -45.34
C ALA A 16 0.83 2.37 -44.41
N SER A 17 2.11 2.07 -44.53
CA SER A 17 2.85 1.25 -43.58
C SER A 17 2.92 2.02 -42.28
N ILE A 18 2.06 1.66 -41.31
CA ILE A 18 2.14 2.16 -39.94
C ILE A 18 3.36 1.51 -39.31
N PHE A 19 4.51 2.19 -39.37
CA PHE A 19 5.63 1.84 -38.52
C PHE A 19 5.23 2.13 -37.09
N ALA A 20 4.84 1.09 -36.34
CA ALA A 20 4.73 1.15 -34.90
C ALA A 20 6.14 1.42 -34.37
N GLN A 21 6.47 2.70 -34.16
CA GLN A 21 7.67 3.06 -33.42
C GLN A 21 7.53 2.50 -32.00
N PRO A 22 8.50 1.66 -31.56
CA PRO A 22 8.53 1.30 -30.14
C PRO A 22 8.64 2.62 -29.36
N ARG A 23 7.65 2.88 -28.48
CA ARG A 23 7.76 4.01 -27.55
C ARG A 23 9.12 3.93 -26.87
N PRO A 24 9.93 4.99 -26.88
CA PRO A 24 11.07 5.06 -26.00
C PRO A 24 10.55 4.77 -24.60
N VAL A 25 11.04 3.72 -23.96
CA VAL A 25 10.85 3.55 -22.52
C VAL A 25 11.60 4.73 -21.93
N GLU A 26 10.90 5.83 -21.65
CA GLU A 26 11.46 6.90 -20.83
C GLU A 26 11.98 6.18 -19.60
N ALA A 27 13.28 6.14 -19.48
CA ALA A 27 13.95 5.62 -18.29
C ALA A 27 13.23 6.28 -17.14
N SER A 28 12.52 5.46 -16.35
CA SER A 28 11.71 5.91 -15.22
C SER A 28 12.44 7.05 -14.55
N ALA A 29 11.89 8.25 -14.71
CA ALA A 29 12.44 9.43 -14.06
C ALA A 29 12.66 9.00 -12.62
N LYS A 30 13.92 8.92 -12.21
CA LYS A 30 14.36 8.56 -10.87
C LYS A 30 13.50 9.38 -9.94
N GLN A 31 12.45 8.75 -9.38
CA GLN A 31 11.61 9.42 -8.39
C GLN A 31 12.59 10.06 -7.41
N PRO A 32 12.47 11.36 -7.11
CA PRO A 32 13.35 11.97 -6.15
C PRO A 32 13.30 11.08 -4.92
N SER A 33 14.44 10.47 -4.62
CA SER A 33 14.63 9.70 -3.40
C SER A 33 14.23 10.65 -2.28
N ALA A 34 13.06 10.42 -1.69
CA ALA A 34 12.65 11.17 -0.53
C ALA A 34 13.82 11.08 0.45
N ALA A 35 14.30 12.25 0.92
CA ALA A 35 15.34 12.28 1.95
C ALA A 35 14.95 11.24 3.02
N PRO A 36 15.91 10.45 3.56
CA PRO A 36 15.60 9.41 4.51
C PRO A 36 14.72 10.02 5.60
N ALA A 37 13.47 9.55 5.71
CA ALA A 37 12.60 10.03 6.77
C ALA A 37 13.28 9.72 8.10
N ALA A 38 13.24 10.65 9.04
CA ALA A 38 13.76 10.39 10.36
C ALA A 38 13.16 9.10 10.91
N LEU A 39 13.96 8.27 11.58
CA LEU A 39 13.47 7.03 12.19
C LEU A 39 12.29 7.35 13.11
N ALA A 40 11.28 6.49 13.10
CA ALA A 40 10.16 6.64 14.01
C ALA A 40 10.62 6.54 15.47
N PRO A 41 9.94 7.27 16.40
CA PRO A 41 10.13 7.05 17.82
C PRO A 41 9.85 5.59 18.18
N VAL A 42 10.51 5.09 19.24
CA VAL A 42 10.28 3.72 19.74
C VAL A 42 8.81 3.51 20.15
N SER A 43 8.18 4.58 20.65
CA SER A 43 6.75 4.57 21.00
C SER A 43 6.10 5.90 20.64
N PHE A 44 4.84 5.87 20.24
CA PHE A 44 4.09 7.05 19.82
C PHE A 44 2.59 6.85 20.00
N GLU A 45 1.86 7.95 20.18
CA GLU A 45 0.41 7.91 20.29
C GLU A 45 -0.22 7.52 18.95
N ALA A 46 -1.21 6.62 19.01
CA ALA A 46 -2.00 6.21 17.89
C ALA A 46 -3.44 5.92 18.32
N LYS A 47 -4.40 6.28 17.46
CA LYS A 47 -5.77 5.85 17.66
C LYS A 47 -6.01 4.57 16.86
N TYR A 48 -6.30 3.50 17.57
CA TYR A 48 -6.80 2.27 16.97
C TYR A 48 -8.21 2.49 16.43
N GLU A 49 -8.42 2.19 15.16
CA GLU A 49 -9.70 2.38 14.45
C GLU A 49 -10.41 1.05 14.15
N GLY A 50 -9.76 -0.08 14.44
CA GLY A 50 -10.33 -1.43 14.26
C GLY A 50 -9.46 -2.34 13.41
N GLY A 51 -9.90 -3.60 13.32
CA GLY A 51 -9.34 -4.62 12.44
C GLY A 51 -8.67 -5.80 13.12
N MET A 52 -8.45 -5.76 14.44
CA MET A 52 -8.01 -6.91 15.22
C MET A 52 -9.20 -7.75 15.64
N PHE A 53 -9.09 -9.06 15.43
CA PHE A 53 -10.11 -10.01 15.89
C PHE A 53 -10.28 -9.93 17.42
N GLY A 54 -11.53 -9.86 17.89
CA GLY A 54 -11.85 -9.71 19.32
C GLY A 54 -11.80 -8.28 19.86
N TYR A 55 -11.22 -7.30 19.12
CA TYR A 55 -11.11 -5.90 19.54
C TYR A 55 -11.94 -4.99 18.64
N ASN A 56 -13.19 -4.76 19.02
CA ASN A 56 -14.15 -4.01 18.19
C ASN A 56 -14.23 -2.52 18.53
N GLN A 57 -13.66 -2.09 19.66
CA GLN A 57 -13.75 -0.71 20.11
C GLN A 57 -12.55 0.12 19.65
N LYS A 58 -12.85 1.31 19.13
CA LYS A 58 -11.82 2.29 18.80
C LYS A 58 -11.25 2.88 20.09
N GLU A 59 -9.93 2.94 20.16
CA GLU A 59 -9.25 3.41 21.37
C GLU A 59 -8.02 4.24 21.01
N VAL A 60 -7.76 5.32 21.75
CA VAL A 60 -6.49 6.04 21.71
C VAL A 60 -5.54 5.35 22.68
N GLY A 61 -4.34 5.07 22.22
CA GLY A 61 -3.34 4.37 23.00
C GLY A 61 -1.94 4.62 22.48
N LEU A 62 -1.03 3.76 22.84
CA LEU A 62 0.38 3.84 22.49
C LEU A 62 0.76 2.67 21.60
N LEU A 63 1.35 2.96 20.42
CA LEU A 63 2.05 1.97 19.62
C LEU A 63 3.52 1.96 20.01
N LYS A 64 4.09 0.79 20.21
CA LYS A 64 5.49 0.60 20.57
C LYS A 64 6.14 -0.44 19.67
N PHE A 65 7.33 -0.13 19.17
CA PHE A 65 8.21 -1.10 18.57
C PHE A 65 8.94 -1.88 19.67
N ASP A 66 8.64 -3.15 19.80
CA ASP A 66 9.31 -4.08 20.70
C ASP A 66 10.29 -4.92 19.86
N ASP A 67 11.48 -4.36 19.65
CA ASP A 67 12.49 -4.95 18.77
C ASP A 67 13.12 -6.21 19.37
N GLU A 68 13.14 -6.32 20.70
CA GLU A 68 13.65 -7.52 21.40
C GLU A 68 12.80 -8.75 21.08
N ASN A 69 11.47 -8.55 20.96
CA ASN A 69 10.51 -9.61 20.64
C ASN A 69 10.04 -9.58 19.19
N GLU A 70 10.65 -8.74 18.34
CA GLU A 70 10.32 -8.56 16.91
C GLU A 70 8.82 -8.33 16.65
N ARG A 71 8.18 -7.41 17.40
CA ARG A 71 6.75 -7.17 17.32
C ARG A 71 6.37 -5.69 17.46
N LEU A 72 5.23 -5.32 16.90
CA LEU A 72 4.56 -4.05 17.12
C LEU A 72 3.47 -4.27 18.18
N VAL A 73 3.50 -3.50 19.27
CA VAL A 73 2.59 -3.68 20.41
C VAL A 73 1.67 -2.48 20.54
N PHE A 74 0.39 -2.71 20.76
CA PHE A 74 -0.58 -1.69 21.08
C PHE A 74 -0.98 -1.77 22.58
N PHE A 75 -0.76 -0.66 23.27
CA PHE A 75 -1.18 -0.45 24.64
C PHE A 75 -2.41 0.45 24.67
N GLY A 76 -3.41 0.07 25.43
CA GLY A 76 -4.61 0.88 25.65
C GLY A 76 -4.35 2.09 26.56
N LYS A 77 -5.39 2.88 26.82
CA LYS A 77 -5.34 4.02 27.75
C LYS A 77 -4.96 3.61 29.17
N ASP A 78 -5.26 2.37 29.54
CA ASP A 78 -4.91 1.77 30.83
C ASP A 78 -3.46 1.30 30.91
N GLN A 79 -2.65 1.61 29.87
CA GLN A 79 -1.26 1.20 29.72
C GLN A 79 -1.04 -0.32 29.73
N LYS A 80 -2.11 -1.09 29.52
CA LYS A 80 -2.02 -2.55 29.36
C LYS A 80 -1.86 -2.91 27.89
N GLU A 81 -1.05 -3.92 27.61
CA GLU A 81 -0.98 -4.52 26.29
C GLU A 81 -2.35 -5.06 25.90
N LYS A 82 -2.87 -4.62 24.79
CA LYS A 82 -4.15 -5.09 24.23
C LYS A 82 -3.89 -6.22 23.23
N PHE A 83 -2.95 -5.99 22.33
CA PHE A 83 -2.54 -6.98 21.34
C PHE A 83 -1.16 -6.61 20.79
N HIS A 84 -0.54 -7.57 20.13
CA HIS A 84 0.70 -7.35 19.41
C HIS A 84 0.67 -8.04 18.04
N ILE A 85 1.55 -7.58 17.14
CA ILE A 85 1.69 -8.09 15.79
C ILE A 85 3.17 -8.39 15.55
N PRO A 86 3.55 -9.66 15.43
CA PRO A 86 4.91 -10.02 15.06
C PRO A 86 5.30 -9.38 13.70
N TYR A 87 6.50 -8.85 13.58
CA TYR A 87 6.95 -8.25 12.31
C TYR A 87 6.88 -9.23 11.13
N LYS A 88 7.12 -10.53 11.40
CA LYS A 88 7.00 -11.58 10.39
C LYS A 88 5.58 -11.78 9.87
N SER A 89 4.56 -11.45 10.65
CA SER A 89 3.15 -11.58 10.29
C SER A 89 2.66 -10.42 9.41
N VAL A 90 3.40 -9.30 9.37
CA VAL A 90 3.04 -8.14 8.55
C VAL A 90 3.28 -8.45 7.09
N ASN A 91 2.23 -8.29 6.27
CA ASN A 91 2.27 -8.60 4.85
C ASN A 91 2.30 -7.35 3.96
N VAL A 92 1.49 -6.34 4.30
CA VAL A 92 1.41 -5.09 3.55
C VAL A 92 1.16 -3.94 4.50
N ILE A 93 1.84 -2.81 4.27
CA ILE A 93 1.56 -1.54 4.97
C ILE A 93 1.49 -0.40 3.97
N TYR A 94 0.60 0.54 4.19
CA TYR A 94 0.47 1.73 3.34
C TYR A 94 -0.28 2.87 4.04
N PRO A 95 -0.07 4.13 3.58
CA PRO A 95 -0.77 5.28 4.12
C PRO A 95 -2.15 5.46 3.47
N GLN A 96 -3.16 5.87 4.26
CA GLN A 96 -4.49 6.18 3.77
C GLN A 96 -5.03 7.49 4.35
N SER A 97 -6.00 8.10 3.63
CA SER A 97 -6.68 9.31 4.09
C SER A 97 -7.89 8.99 4.97
N LYS A 98 -8.42 7.78 4.89
CA LYS A 98 -9.55 7.28 5.67
C LYS A 98 -9.24 5.90 6.21
N SER A 99 -9.91 5.52 7.30
CA SER A 99 -9.89 4.15 7.79
C SER A 99 -10.47 3.19 6.75
N VAL A 100 -9.82 2.06 6.55
CA VAL A 100 -10.31 0.98 5.69
C VAL A 100 -11.02 -0.02 6.58
N THR A 101 -12.34 -0.11 6.45
CA THR A 101 -13.12 -1.05 7.24
C THR A 101 -12.90 -2.47 6.73
N SER A 102 -12.35 -3.33 7.57
CA SER A 102 -12.41 -4.77 7.34
C SER A 102 -13.77 -5.28 7.78
N THR A 103 -14.58 -5.79 6.84
CA THR A 103 -15.75 -6.57 7.21
C THR A 103 -15.24 -7.94 7.63
N THR A 104 -15.46 -8.29 8.87
CA THR A 104 -15.06 -9.56 9.49
C THR A 104 -15.40 -10.74 8.58
N GLY A 105 -14.42 -11.53 8.18
CA GLY A 105 -14.61 -12.77 7.44
C GLY A 105 -14.51 -12.72 5.93
N ASN A 106 -14.48 -11.57 5.29
CA ASN A 106 -14.21 -11.48 3.85
C ASN A 106 -12.75 -11.14 3.59
N VAL A 107 -12.05 -12.11 3.06
CA VAL A 107 -10.74 -11.91 2.43
C VAL A 107 -10.88 -10.78 1.43
N VAL A 108 -10.27 -9.64 1.71
CA VAL A 108 -10.22 -8.52 0.77
C VAL A 108 -9.46 -8.99 -0.47
N ARG A 109 -10.20 -9.40 -1.50
CA ARG A 109 -9.64 -9.79 -2.80
C ARG A 109 -9.06 -8.61 -3.58
N HIS A 110 -9.38 -7.40 -3.14
CA HIS A 110 -8.95 -6.18 -3.79
C HIS A 110 -8.29 -5.28 -2.76
N ILE A 111 -6.97 -5.24 -2.78
CA ILE A 111 -6.24 -4.13 -2.19
C ILE A 111 -6.53 -2.95 -3.12
N PRO A 112 -7.20 -1.89 -2.68
CA PRO A 112 -7.28 -0.68 -3.48
C PRO A 112 -5.88 -0.08 -3.51
N LEU A 113 -5.10 -0.50 -4.49
CA LEU A 113 -3.86 0.22 -4.81
C LEU A 113 -4.30 1.63 -5.19
N PRO A 114 -3.77 2.66 -4.55
CA PRO A 114 -4.11 4.02 -4.91
C PRO A 114 -3.78 4.22 -6.38
N GLY A 115 -4.82 4.30 -7.21
CA GLY A 115 -4.70 4.60 -8.62
C GLY A 115 -4.01 5.94 -8.78
N ALA A 116 -3.11 6.06 -9.74
CA ALA A 116 -2.25 7.21 -10.01
C ALA A 116 -3.02 8.55 -10.26
N GLY A 117 -4.35 8.52 -10.34
CA GLY A 117 -5.15 9.70 -10.70
C GLY A 117 -5.53 10.64 -9.56
N LEU A 118 -5.40 10.25 -8.30
CA LEU A 118 -5.83 11.07 -7.16
C LEU A 118 -4.67 11.56 -6.26
N ALA A 119 -3.45 11.33 -6.66
CA ALA A 119 -2.26 11.62 -5.84
C ALA A 119 -2.09 13.12 -5.50
N GLY A 120 -2.64 14.02 -6.31
CA GLY A 120 -2.50 15.48 -6.11
C GLY A 120 -3.41 16.07 -5.04
N LEU A 121 -4.60 15.52 -4.84
CA LEU A 121 -5.61 16.09 -3.93
C LEU A 121 -5.55 15.52 -2.50
N LEU A 122 -4.81 14.44 -2.28
CA LEU A 122 -4.82 13.69 -1.03
C LEU A 122 -3.56 13.87 -0.17
N LYS A 123 -2.59 14.66 -0.62
CA LYS A 123 -1.27 14.80 0.04
C LYS A 123 -1.32 15.29 1.48
N GLU A 124 -2.33 16.07 1.87
CA GLU A 124 -2.36 16.72 3.19
C GLU A 124 -3.16 15.97 4.27
N LYS A 125 -3.93 14.95 3.91
CA LYS A 125 -4.86 14.29 4.85
C LYS A 125 -4.54 12.84 5.17
N ARG A 126 -3.43 12.28 4.68
CA ARG A 126 -3.04 10.92 5.00
C ARG A 126 -2.54 10.86 6.44
N ARG A 127 -3.32 10.24 7.32
CA ARG A 127 -2.97 10.04 8.74
C ARG A 127 -3.20 8.62 9.21
N TYR A 128 -3.66 7.75 8.31
CA TYR A 128 -3.97 6.37 8.66
C TYR A 128 -2.87 5.44 8.18
N LEU A 129 -2.31 4.68 9.11
CA LEU A 129 -1.51 3.50 8.83
C LEU A 129 -2.49 2.34 8.65
N VAL A 130 -2.48 1.75 7.47
CA VAL A 130 -3.18 0.49 7.20
C VAL A 130 -2.16 -0.62 7.17
N LEU A 131 -2.42 -1.68 7.93
CA LEU A 131 -1.53 -2.82 8.09
C LEU A 131 -2.30 -4.11 7.87
N HIS A 132 -1.87 -4.88 6.86
CA HIS A 132 -2.38 -6.23 6.63
C HIS A 132 -1.43 -7.23 7.28
N PHE A 133 -1.99 -8.17 8.00
CA PHE A 133 -1.22 -9.17 8.71
C PHE A 133 -1.93 -10.52 8.74
N ASP A 134 -1.17 -11.58 8.95
CA ASP A 134 -1.70 -12.89 9.33
C ASP A 134 -1.73 -12.94 10.85
N ASP A 135 -2.90 -13.24 11.44
CA ASP A 135 -3.06 -13.29 12.89
C ASP A 135 -2.23 -14.45 13.45
N PRO A 136 -1.35 -14.20 14.43
CA PRO A 136 -0.50 -15.25 14.98
C PRO A 136 -1.26 -16.28 15.83
N ASP A 137 -2.42 -15.89 16.37
CA ASP A 137 -3.18 -16.68 17.33
C ASP A 137 -4.38 -17.40 16.68
N VAL A 138 -4.77 -17.00 15.47
CA VAL A 138 -5.93 -17.53 14.76
C VAL A 138 -5.57 -17.96 13.35
N GLU A 139 -5.51 -19.26 13.10
CA GLU A 139 -4.95 -19.86 11.88
C GLU A 139 -5.56 -19.36 10.56
N ALA A 140 -6.80 -18.99 10.51
CA ALA A 140 -7.47 -18.54 9.28
C ALA A 140 -7.71 -17.04 9.24
N ALA A 141 -7.33 -16.29 10.28
CA ALA A 141 -7.64 -14.88 10.37
C ALA A 141 -6.54 -14.03 9.71
N ARG A 142 -6.94 -13.33 8.66
CA ARG A 142 -6.17 -12.23 8.08
C ARG A 142 -6.82 -10.93 8.49
N GLY A 143 -6.05 -10.08 9.17
CA GLY A 143 -6.55 -8.82 9.65
C GLY A 143 -6.10 -7.63 8.81
N ILE A 144 -6.90 -6.56 8.87
CA ILE A 144 -6.53 -5.25 8.37
C ILE A 144 -6.66 -4.27 9.51
N LEU A 145 -5.54 -3.95 10.13
CA LEU A 145 -5.48 -2.96 11.19
C LEU A 145 -5.44 -1.56 10.64
N ASN A 146 -6.10 -0.67 11.34
CA ASN A 146 -6.10 0.74 11.04
C ASN A 146 -5.72 1.54 12.27
N PHE A 147 -4.68 2.35 12.14
CA PHE A 147 -4.27 3.30 13.16
C PHE A 147 -4.27 4.70 12.58
N LYS A 148 -4.92 5.64 13.25
CA LYS A 148 -4.81 7.06 12.95
C LYS A 148 -3.66 7.65 13.76
N LEU A 149 -2.70 8.25 13.08
CA LEU A 149 -1.56 8.92 13.68
C LEU A 149 -1.78 10.43 13.75
N GLU A 150 -0.99 11.12 14.55
CA GLU A 150 -1.10 12.55 14.77
C GLU A 150 -0.94 13.35 13.48
N ASN A 151 0.10 13.04 12.70
CA ASN A 151 0.43 13.80 11.50
C ASN A 151 1.08 12.91 10.43
N LYS A 152 1.28 13.51 9.24
CA LYS A 152 1.87 12.81 8.09
C LYS A 152 3.34 12.47 8.30
N VAL A 153 4.11 13.34 8.96
CA VAL A 153 5.55 13.12 9.17
C VAL A 153 5.78 11.88 10.02
N LEU A 154 5.03 11.76 11.12
CA LEU A 154 5.05 10.56 11.96
C LEU A 154 4.63 9.32 11.17
N LEU A 155 3.57 9.42 10.36
CA LEU A 155 3.11 8.29 9.53
C LEU A 155 4.21 7.80 8.58
N ASP A 156 4.87 8.72 7.87
CA ASP A 156 5.94 8.39 6.93
C ASP A 156 7.13 7.72 7.66
N SER A 157 7.52 8.25 8.82
CA SER A 157 8.58 7.67 9.67
C SER A 157 8.22 6.26 10.16
N VAL A 158 6.97 6.07 10.60
CA VAL A 158 6.47 4.77 11.08
C VAL A 158 6.42 3.75 9.94
N LEU A 159 5.93 4.15 8.77
CA LEU A 159 5.91 3.28 7.58
C LEU A 159 7.31 2.79 7.23
N GLN A 160 8.28 3.70 7.18
CA GLN A 160 9.65 3.35 6.84
C GLN A 160 10.29 2.44 7.89
N SER A 161 10.13 2.78 9.19
CA SER A 161 10.68 1.99 10.28
C SER A 161 10.06 0.60 10.34
N LEU A 162 8.73 0.50 10.24
CA LEU A 162 8.04 -0.79 10.25
C LEU A 162 8.38 -1.64 9.02
N ALA A 163 8.50 -1.01 7.84
CA ALA A 163 8.91 -1.71 6.63
C ALA A 163 10.30 -2.35 6.78
N GLY A 164 11.25 -1.62 7.34
CA GLY A 164 12.60 -2.15 7.62
C GLY A 164 12.57 -3.31 8.60
N LYS A 165 11.89 -3.15 9.75
CA LYS A 165 11.76 -4.18 10.79
C LYS A 165 11.05 -5.43 10.30
N ALA A 166 9.99 -5.28 9.52
CA ALA A 166 9.23 -6.38 8.94
C ALA A 166 9.84 -6.92 7.63
N LYS A 167 10.97 -6.37 7.15
CA LYS A 167 11.66 -6.78 5.91
C LYS A 167 10.73 -6.74 4.69
N LEU A 168 10.00 -5.65 4.54
CA LEU A 168 9.09 -5.42 3.42
C LEU A 168 9.80 -4.70 2.27
N THR A 169 9.32 -4.94 1.06
CA THR A 169 9.79 -4.28 -0.18
C THR A 169 8.87 -3.12 -0.53
N GLN A 170 9.44 -1.99 -0.92
CA GLN A 170 8.68 -0.82 -1.32
C GLN A 170 8.08 -0.98 -2.73
N ARG A 171 6.82 -0.52 -2.87
CA ARG A 171 6.15 -0.39 -4.16
C ARG A 171 5.24 0.84 -4.14
N GLY A 172 5.69 1.91 -4.75
CA GLY A 172 5.02 3.22 -4.64
C GLY A 172 5.00 3.71 -3.20
N ASP A 173 3.83 4.07 -2.69
CA ASP A 173 3.63 4.51 -1.29
C ASP A 173 3.40 3.33 -0.32
N ALA A 174 3.38 2.10 -0.81
CA ALA A 174 3.14 0.90 -0.03
C ALA A 174 4.41 0.07 0.13
N TYR A 175 4.42 -0.74 1.19
CA TYR A 175 5.44 -1.76 1.41
C TYR A 175 4.73 -3.11 1.53
N TYR A 176 5.33 -4.15 0.96
CA TYR A 176 4.74 -5.48 0.92
C TYR A 176 5.79 -6.58 1.12
N ARG A 177 5.35 -7.73 1.57
CA ARG A 177 6.19 -8.94 1.67
C ARG A 177 6.17 -9.67 0.33
N PRO A 178 7.31 -9.83 -0.36
CA PRO A 178 7.39 -10.59 -1.59
C PRO A 178 6.97 -12.05 -1.36
N ARG A 179 6.28 -12.64 -2.32
CA ARG A 179 6.00 -14.08 -2.30
C ARG A 179 7.31 -14.83 -2.47
N LYS A 180 7.56 -15.83 -1.63
CA LYS A 180 8.59 -16.80 -1.92
C LYS A 180 8.11 -17.64 -3.11
N ILE A 181 8.78 -17.53 -4.24
CA ILE A 181 8.55 -18.43 -5.37
C ILE A 181 9.08 -19.78 -4.88
N LYS A 182 8.16 -20.73 -4.66
CA LYS A 182 8.54 -22.12 -4.45
C LYS A 182 8.99 -22.61 -5.82
N ASN A 183 10.29 -22.65 -6.06
CA ASN A 183 10.82 -23.37 -7.20
C ASN A 183 10.51 -24.84 -6.93
N GLU A 184 9.48 -25.37 -7.57
CA GLU A 184 9.29 -26.79 -7.68
C GLU A 184 10.40 -27.30 -8.60
N ILE A 185 11.35 -28.01 -8.01
CA ILE A 185 12.32 -28.86 -8.71
C ILE A 185 11.68 -30.22 -8.91
#